data_e9d540df5c476b6ef6a45a49ef459950
#
_entry.id   e9d540df5c476b6ef6a45a49ef459950
#
_cell.length_a   1.000
_cell.length_b   1.000
_cell.length_c   1.000
_cell.angle_alpha   90.00
_cell.angle_beta   90.00
_cell.angle_gamma   90.00
#
_symmetry.space_group_name_H-M   'P 1'
#
loop_
_entity.id
_entity.type
_entity.pdbx_description
1 polymer ?
#
loop_
_entity_poly.entity_id
_entity_poly.type
_entity_poly.pdbx_seq_one_letter_code
_entity_poly.pdbx_strand_id
1 'polypeptide(L)' 'METIFVYGVTDCPHCLRACADLMEADVPHVFVNMDYAPDYREHIKEKFNWTTYPVVVKLLTETTLIGGYEQLKEYMK' A
#
# COMPACT_ATOMS: atom_id res chain seq x y z
N MET A 1 10.93 13.10 -5.62
CA MET A 1 10.99 12.12 -4.53
C MET A 1 9.75 11.25 -4.53
N GLU A 2 9.93 9.95 -4.41
CA GLU A 2 8.86 8.97 -4.45
C GLU A 2 8.23 8.81 -3.07
N THR A 3 6.91 8.76 -3.02
CA THR A 3 6.18 8.47 -1.78
C THR A 3 5.37 7.20 -1.96
N ILE A 4 5.45 6.31 -1.00
CA ILE A 4 4.72 5.05 -1.01
C ILE A 4 3.44 5.19 -0.20
N PHE A 5 2.31 4.77 -0.78
CA PHE A 5 1.03 4.70 -0.07
C PHE A 5 0.69 3.24 0.17
N VAL A 6 0.38 2.91 1.41
CA VAL A 6 -0.04 1.57 1.79
C VAL A 6 -1.51 1.65 2.17
N TYR A 7 -2.38 1.14 1.32
CA TYR A 7 -3.81 1.06 1.60
C TYR A 7 -4.08 -0.27 2.28
N GLY A 8 -4.53 -0.22 3.51
CA GLY A 8 -4.73 -1.43 4.29
C GLY A 8 -5.96 -1.38 5.16
N VAL A 9 -6.12 -2.39 5.99
CA VAL A 9 -7.25 -2.51 6.91
C VAL A 9 -6.72 -2.89 8.29
N THR A 10 -7.60 -2.78 9.30
CA THR A 10 -7.28 -3.23 10.65
C THR A 10 -7.11 -4.76 10.64
N ASP A 11 -6.30 -5.27 11.54
CA ASP A 11 -6.04 -6.71 11.66
C ASP A 11 -5.47 -7.35 10.39
N CYS A 12 -4.64 -6.60 9.70
CA CYS A 12 -3.95 -7.12 8.51
C CYS A 12 -2.46 -7.23 8.80
N PRO A 13 -1.95 -8.44 9.11
CA PRO A 13 -0.52 -8.60 9.42
C PRO A 13 0.40 -8.17 8.28
N HIS A 14 0.00 -8.44 7.04
CA HIS A 14 0.80 -8.03 5.87
C HIS A 14 0.86 -6.52 5.72
N CYS A 15 -0.22 -5.81 6.08
CA CYS A 15 -0.24 -4.35 6.06
C CYS A 15 0.76 -3.78 7.06
N LEU A 16 0.76 -4.33 8.27
CA LEU A 16 1.68 -3.91 9.32
C LEU A 16 3.13 -4.21 8.94
N ARG A 17 3.36 -5.37 8.35
CA ARG A 17 4.70 -5.77 7.93
C ARG A 17 5.21 -4.85 6.81
N ALA A 18 4.34 -4.49 5.87
CA ALA A 18 4.72 -3.57 4.81
C ALA A 18 5.18 -2.23 5.37
N CYS A 19 4.43 -1.69 6.32
CA CYS A 19 4.80 -0.43 6.98
C CYS A 19 6.10 -0.56 7.75
N ALA A 20 6.29 -1.67 8.47
CA ALA A 20 7.51 -1.90 9.24
C ALA A 20 8.74 -1.97 8.34
N ASP A 21 8.62 -2.66 7.22
CA ASP A 21 9.72 -2.79 6.27
C ASP A 21 10.09 -1.44 5.65
N LEU A 22 9.07 -0.62 5.34
CA LEU A 22 9.30 0.72 4.82
C LEU A 22 9.96 1.63 5.85
N MET A 23 9.56 1.52 7.11
CA MET A 23 10.20 2.27 8.20
C MET A 23 11.66 1.87 8.38
N GLU A 24 11.95 0.58 8.36
CA GLU A 24 13.32 0.08 8.50
C GLU A 24 14.21 0.54 7.35
N ALA A 25 13.65 0.61 6.15
CA ALA A 25 14.37 1.07 4.96
C ALA A 25 14.44 2.60 4.86
N ASP A 26 13.82 3.31 5.80
CA ASP A 26 13.78 4.77 5.83
C ASP A 26 13.14 5.35 4.57
N VAL A 27 12.09 4.69 4.07
CA VAL A 27 11.37 5.09 2.88
C VAL A 27 10.13 5.89 3.28
N PRO A 28 9.94 7.11 2.76
CA PRO A 28 8.73 7.90 3.05
C PRO A 28 7.49 7.14 2.62
N HIS A 29 6.51 7.02 3.51
CA HIS A 29 5.27 6.31 3.22
C HIS A 29 4.11 6.84 4.06
N VAL A 30 2.90 6.56 3.58
CA VAL A 30 1.66 6.92 4.27
C VAL A 30 0.80 5.67 4.34
N PHE A 31 0.30 5.35 5.53
CA PHE A 31 -0.66 4.26 5.70
C PHE A 31 -2.07 4.84 5.67
N VAL A 32 -2.93 4.29 4.82
CA VAL A 32 -4.33 4.68 4.73
C VAL A 32 -5.19 3.51 5.18
N ASN A 33 -5.93 3.71 6.28
CA ASN A 33 -6.80 2.66 6.82
C ASN A 33 -8.15 2.71 6.11
N MET A 34 -8.43 1.70 5.29
CA MET A 34 -9.62 1.62 4.45
C MET A 34 -10.87 1.20 5.20
N ASP A 35 -10.74 0.77 6.46
CA ASP A 35 -11.91 0.40 7.28
C ASP A 35 -12.83 1.59 7.55
N TYR A 36 -12.28 2.80 7.52
CA TYR A 36 -13.04 4.01 7.79
C TYR A 36 -13.61 4.65 6.53
N ALA A 37 -13.40 4.02 5.36
CA ALA A 37 -13.83 4.58 4.08
C ALA A 37 -14.25 3.46 3.12
N PRO A 38 -15.38 2.78 3.39
CA PRO A 38 -15.80 1.62 2.58
C PRO A 38 -16.00 1.93 1.10
N ASP A 39 -16.49 3.12 0.77
CA ASP A 39 -16.67 3.51 -0.64
C ASP A 39 -15.33 3.68 -1.34
N TYR A 40 -14.38 4.28 -0.65
CA TYR A 40 -13.03 4.48 -1.19
C TYR A 40 -12.30 3.14 -1.35
N ARG A 41 -12.59 2.22 -0.47
CA ARG A 41 -12.08 0.85 -0.50
C ARG A 41 -12.43 0.17 -1.82
N GLU A 42 -13.71 0.24 -2.22
CA GLU A 42 -14.16 -0.30 -3.49
C GLU A 42 -13.50 0.43 -4.67
N HIS A 43 -13.39 1.74 -4.57
CA HIS A 43 -12.76 2.55 -5.60
C HIS A 43 -11.30 2.13 -5.84
N ILE A 44 -10.54 1.90 -4.79
CA ILE A 44 -9.14 1.48 -4.89
C ILE A 44 -9.02 0.10 -5.52
N LYS A 45 -9.89 -0.83 -5.11
CA LYS A 45 -9.91 -2.18 -5.69
C LYS A 45 -10.17 -2.16 -7.18
N GLU A 46 -11.14 -1.37 -7.60
CA GLU A 46 -11.48 -1.25 -9.03
C GLU A 46 -10.38 -0.55 -9.81
N LYS A 47 -9.86 0.55 -9.27
CA LYS A 47 -8.85 1.35 -9.94
C LYS A 47 -7.59 0.55 -10.26
N PHE A 48 -7.14 -0.27 -9.31
CA PHE A 48 -5.90 -1.02 -9.47
C PHE A 48 -6.13 -2.49 -9.81
N ASN A 49 -7.39 -2.92 -9.87
CA ASN A 49 -7.74 -4.31 -10.14
C ASN A 49 -7.00 -5.27 -9.19
N TRP A 50 -7.02 -4.94 -7.91
CA TRP A 50 -6.30 -5.69 -6.88
C TRP A 50 -7.25 -6.01 -5.74
N THR A 51 -7.36 -7.28 -5.37
CA THR A 51 -8.40 -7.76 -4.46
C THR A 51 -7.93 -8.09 -3.06
N THR A 52 -6.63 -8.03 -2.80
CA THR A 52 -6.07 -8.36 -1.48
C THR A 52 -5.44 -7.12 -0.84
N TYR A 53 -5.22 -7.18 0.46
CA TYR A 53 -4.52 -6.12 1.20
C TYR A 53 -3.17 -6.62 1.67
N PRO A 54 -2.18 -5.74 1.77
CA PRO A 54 -2.24 -4.31 1.45
C PRO A 54 -2.25 -4.06 -0.06
N VAL A 55 -2.75 -2.89 -0.46
CA VAL A 55 -2.57 -2.38 -1.81
C VAL A 55 -1.49 -1.30 -1.71
N VAL A 56 -0.35 -1.54 -2.33
CA VAL A 56 0.80 -0.64 -2.23
C VAL A 56 1.00 0.07 -3.56
N VAL A 57 1.01 1.40 -3.51
CA VAL A 57 1.23 2.21 -4.71
C VAL A 57 2.36 3.20 -4.46
N LYS A 58 2.99 3.64 -5.53
CA LYS A 58 3.97 4.70 -5.46
C LYS A 58 3.47 5.92 -6.19
N LEU A 59 3.75 7.09 -5.62
CA LEU A 59 3.42 8.36 -6.22
C LEU A 59 4.71 9.12 -6.50
N LEU A 60 4.92 9.45 -7.75
CA LEU A 60 6.01 10.33 -8.16
C LEU A 60 5.39 11.48 -8.95
N THR A 61 5.20 11.34 -10.25
CA THR A 61 4.41 12.26 -11.05
C THR A 61 3.00 11.69 -11.24
N GLU A 62 2.87 10.38 -11.20
CA GLU A 62 1.59 9.70 -11.28
C GLU A 62 1.58 8.51 -10.34
N THR A 63 0.40 7.97 -10.07
CA THR A 63 0.22 6.83 -9.17
C THR A 63 0.43 5.52 -9.92
N THR A 64 1.33 4.69 -9.43
CA THR A 64 1.65 3.40 -10.05
C THR A 64 1.50 2.29 -9.01
N LEU A 65 0.76 1.23 -9.36
CA LEU A 65 0.58 0.08 -8.48
C LEU A 65 1.88 -0.71 -8.35
N ILE A 66 2.29 -0.96 -7.12
CA ILE A 66 3.37 -1.91 -6.83
C ILE A 66 2.78 -3.30 -6.65
N GLY A 67 1.67 -3.41 -5.92
CA GLY A 67 0.99 -4.67 -5.66
C GLY A 67 0.70 -4.85 -4.19
N GLY A 68 0.83 -6.09 -3.71
CA GLY A 68 0.68 -6.42 -2.30
C GLY A 68 2.02 -6.47 -1.59
N TYR A 69 2.05 -7.14 -0.44
CA TYR A 69 3.27 -7.21 0.36
C TYR A 69 4.42 -7.93 -0.37
N GLU A 70 4.13 -9.03 -1.05
CA GLU A 70 5.16 -9.77 -1.77
C GLU A 70 5.80 -8.93 -2.86
N GLN A 71 4.97 -8.20 -3.60
CA GLN A 71 5.45 -7.32 -4.65
C GLN A 71 6.26 -6.16 -4.08
N LEU A 72 5.89 -5.65 -2.91
CA LEU A 72 6.64 -4.60 -2.24
C LEU A 72 8.04 -5.11 -1.84
N LYS A 73 8.14 -6.32 -1.32
CA LYS A 73 9.43 -6.92 -0.96
C LYS A 73 10.35 -6.99 -2.17
N GLU A 74 9.82 -7.42 -3.30
CA GLU A 74 10.60 -7.47 -4.54
C GLU A 74 11.04 -6.08 -4.99
N TYR A 75 10.13 -5.12 -4.88
CA TYR A 75 10.42 -3.74 -5.27
C TYR A 75 11.54 -3.14 -4.42
N MET A 76 11.64 -3.51 -3.16
CA MET A 76 12.61 -2.95 -2.22
C MET A 76 13.99 -3.62 -2.26
N LYS A 77 14.13 -4.68 -3.02
CA LYS A 77 15.43 -5.35 -3.16
C LYS A 77 16.46 -4.53 -3.91
#